data_c1ad189d2ce95991c3e5cb98ddefc356
#
_entry.id   c1ad189d2ce95991c3e5cb98ddefc356
#
_cell.length_a   1.000
_cell.length_b   1.000
_cell.length_c   1.000
_cell.angle_alpha   90.00
_cell.angle_beta   90.00
_cell.angle_gamma   90.00
#
_symmetry.space_group_name_H-M   'P 1'
#
loop_
_entity.id
_entity.type
_entity.pdbx_description
1 polymer ?
#
loop_
_entity_poly.entity_id
_entity_poly.type
_entity_poly.pdbx_seq_one_letter_code
_entity_poly.pdbx_strand_id
1 'polypeptide(L)'
;DAREPLPAALRGRFGALFTDPPYAEEGFALFLSRAIELTRPDARLYVCFGSSRRAPERGLQKQRLIAEAGLLITAVLRDFHEYVGAESIGSRSALYVLEKTPQTRALLAADTGAGSGPLYTRRTPNPEGTKQARSKFKQRPRGGGA
;
A
#
# COMPACT_ATOMS: atom_id res chain seq x y z
N ASP A 1 1.56 12.01 -12.14
CA ASP A 1 1.84 11.88 -10.70
C ASP A 1 0.51 11.96 -9.93
N ALA A 2 0.28 11.03 -8.99
CA ALA A 2 -0.95 11.00 -8.20
C ALA A 2 -1.14 12.25 -7.30
N ARG A 3 -0.09 12.99 -7.03
CA ARG A 3 -0.12 14.25 -6.27
C ARG A 3 -0.72 15.41 -7.07
N GLU A 4 -0.67 15.32 -8.39
CA GLU A 4 -1.25 16.34 -9.25
C GLU A 4 -2.78 16.22 -9.30
N PRO A 5 -3.50 17.33 -9.50
CA PRO A 5 -4.94 17.30 -9.71
C PRO A 5 -5.31 16.42 -10.90
N LEU A 6 -6.38 15.64 -10.75
CA LEU A 6 -6.88 14.84 -11.87
C LEU A 6 -7.50 15.72 -12.95
N PRO A 7 -7.24 15.41 -14.25
CA PRO A 7 -7.97 16.03 -15.34
C PRO A 7 -9.48 15.87 -15.16
N ALA A 8 -10.24 16.94 -15.34
CA ALA A 8 -11.70 16.94 -15.17
C ALA A 8 -12.38 15.85 -16.02
N ALA A 9 -11.85 15.58 -17.21
CA ALA A 9 -12.36 14.55 -18.13
C ALA A 9 -12.28 13.12 -17.59
N LEU A 10 -11.47 12.86 -16.57
CA LEU A 10 -11.32 11.51 -15.97
C LEU A 10 -12.17 11.32 -14.71
N ARG A 11 -12.68 12.39 -14.13
CA ARG A 11 -13.47 12.31 -12.88
C ARG A 11 -14.80 11.60 -13.12
N GLY A 12 -15.13 10.68 -12.20
CA GLY A 12 -16.41 9.95 -12.24
C GLY A 12 -16.63 9.08 -13.47
N ARG A 13 -15.57 8.62 -14.14
CA ARG A 13 -15.68 7.89 -15.43
C ARG A 13 -15.69 6.38 -15.28
N PHE A 14 -15.03 5.84 -14.27
CA PHE A 14 -14.75 4.42 -14.19
C PHE A 14 -15.76 3.69 -13.29
N GLY A 15 -16.24 2.51 -13.72
CA GLY A 15 -17.14 1.65 -12.94
C GLY A 15 -16.41 0.71 -11.98
N ALA A 16 -15.11 0.57 -12.15
CA ALA A 16 -14.25 -0.19 -11.26
C ALA A 16 -12.84 0.41 -11.27
N LEU A 17 -12.12 0.29 -10.15
CA LEU A 17 -10.74 0.71 -10.05
C LEU A 17 -9.98 -0.26 -9.14
N PHE A 18 -8.80 -0.68 -9.58
CA PHE A 18 -7.86 -1.47 -8.78
C PHE A 18 -6.66 -0.59 -8.41
N THR A 19 -6.21 -0.67 -7.16
CA THR A 19 -5.01 0.00 -6.70
C THR A 19 -4.28 -0.79 -5.63
N ASP A 20 -2.95 -0.70 -5.66
CA ASP A 20 -2.04 -1.19 -4.64
C ASP A 20 -1.27 0.02 -4.08
N PRO A 21 -1.86 0.74 -3.11
CA PRO A 21 -1.32 2.01 -2.66
C PRO A 21 -0.05 1.83 -1.82
N PRO A 22 0.79 2.88 -1.74
CA PRO A 22 1.92 2.90 -0.82
C PRO A 22 1.51 2.63 0.63
N TYR A 23 2.42 2.02 1.41
CA TYR A 23 2.16 1.67 2.81
C TYR A 23 2.15 2.87 3.76
N ALA A 24 2.75 4.00 3.38
CA ALA A 24 2.68 5.24 4.16
C ALA A 24 1.23 5.75 4.22
N GLU A 25 0.84 6.35 5.34
CA GLU A 25 -0.52 6.83 5.58
C GLU A 25 -0.96 7.85 4.53
N GLU A 26 -0.11 8.85 4.28
CA GLU A 26 -0.37 9.90 3.29
C GLU A 26 -0.48 9.31 1.87
N GLY A 27 0.38 8.35 1.54
CA GLY A 27 0.33 7.66 0.25
C GLY A 27 -0.96 6.86 0.08
N PHE A 28 -1.37 6.13 1.12
CA PHE A 28 -2.63 5.38 1.11
C PHE A 28 -3.84 6.31 0.95
N ALA A 29 -3.90 7.40 1.75
CA ALA A 29 -4.99 8.38 1.70
C ALA A 29 -5.07 9.07 0.32
N LEU A 30 -3.92 9.40 -0.28
CA LEU A 30 -3.84 9.99 -1.61
C LEU A 30 -4.41 9.04 -2.67
N PHE A 31 -3.94 7.80 -2.73
CA PHE A 31 -4.40 6.83 -3.72
C PHE A 31 -5.88 6.49 -3.56
N LEU A 32 -6.36 6.39 -2.32
CA LEU A 32 -7.78 6.19 -2.04
C LEU A 32 -8.63 7.38 -2.52
N SER A 33 -8.17 8.61 -2.27
CA SER A 33 -8.83 9.83 -2.74
C SER A 33 -8.91 9.87 -4.27
N ARG A 34 -7.82 9.55 -4.96
CA ARG A 34 -7.80 9.48 -6.43
C ARG A 34 -8.72 8.40 -6.97
N ALA A 35 -8.79 7.24 -6.30
CA ALA A 35 -9.71 6.17 -6.66
C ALA A 35 -11.18 6.63 -6.54
N ILE A 36 -11.52 7.36 -5.48
CA ILE A 36 -12.86 7.94 -5.28
C ILE A 36 -13.19 8.95 -6.37
N GLU A 37 -12.26 9.86 -6.69
CA GLU A 37 -12.48 10.90 -7.70
C GLU A 37 -12.63 10.36 -9.12
N LEU A 38 -11.90 9.31 -9.47
CA LEU A 38 -11.93 8.68 -10.80
C LEU A 38 -13.20 7.89 -11.07
N THR A 39 -13.85 7.39 -10.03
CA THR A 39 -14.91 6.38 -10.16
C THR A 39 -16.31 6.95 -9.97
N ARG A 40 -17.28 6.33 -10.67
CA ARG A 40 -18.72 6.64 -10.54
C ARG A 40 -19.25 6.32 -9.14
N PRO A 41 -20.41 6.85 -8.75
CA PRO A 41 -21.01 6.55 -7.45
C PRO A 41 -21.30 5.07 -7.20
N ASP A 42 -21.64 4.32 -8.25
CA ASP A 42 -21.97 2.89 -8.23
C ASP A 42 -20.73 1.97 -8.43
N ALA A 43 -19.54 2.55 -8.51
CA ALA A 43 -18.32 1.81 -8.80
C ALA A 43 -17.83 0.99 -7.61
N ARG A 44 -17.08 -0.08 -7.92
CA ARG A 44 -16.32 -0.86 -6.95
C ARG A 44 -14.85 -0.48 -6.96
N LEU A 45 -14.28 -0.36 -5.77
CA LEU A 45 -12.86 -0.13 -5.58
C LEU A 45 -12.21 -1.40 -5.04
N TYR A 46 -11.12 -1.80 -5.66
CA TYR A 46 -10.32 -2.97 -5.29
C TYR A 46 -8.98 -2.45 -4.78
N VAL A 47 -8.76 -2.56 -3.46
CA VAL A 47 -7.61 -1.96 -2.80
C VAL A 47 -6.78 -3.06 -2.12
N CYS A 48 -5.50 -3.18 -2.52
CA CYS A 48 -4.58 -4.10 -1.88
C CYS A 48 -3.86 -3.43 -0.72
N PHE A 49 -3.83 -4.07 0.44
CA PHE A 49 -2.89 -3.74 1.52
C PHE A 49 -2.69 -4.91 2.46
N GLY A 50 -1.50 -4.95 3.06
CA GLY A 50 -1.14 -5.95 4.04
C GLY A 50 -1.36 -5.46 5.47
N SER A 51 -1.73 -6.38 6.36
CA SER A 51 -1.64 -6.21 7.80
C SER A 51 -0.71 -7.28 8.37
N SER A 52 0.27 -6.87 9.16
CA SER A 52 1.18 -7.79 9.83
C SER A 52 0.77 -7.99 11.27
N ARG A 53 0.89 -9.23 11.78
CA ARG A 53 0.71 -9.49 13.22
C ARG A 53 1.73 -8.75 14.09
N ARG A 54 2.87 -8.34 13.50
CA ARG A 54 3.91 -7.56 14.19
C ARG A 54 3.58 -6.07 14.30
N ALA A 55 2.69 -5.57 13.44
CA ALA A 55 2.28 -4.16 13.39
C ALA A 55 0.79 -4.06 13.02
N PRO A 56 -0.13 -4.56 13.87
CA PRO A 56 -1.57 -4.58 13.57
C PRO A 56 -2.16 -3.16 13.49
N GLU A 57 -1.57 -2.19 14.16
CA GLU A 57 -1.95 -0.78 14.12
C GLU A 57 -1.92 -0.20 12.71
N ARG A 58 -1.00 -0.65 11.85
CA ARG A 58 -0.92 -0.22 10.44
C ARG A 58 -2.15 -0.65 9.64
N GLY A 59 -2.64 -1.87 9.88
CA GLY A 59 -3.87 -2.36 9.28
C GLY A 59 -5.08 -1.58 9.77
N LEU A 60 -5.17 -1.36 11.09
CA LEU A 60 -6.24 -0.58 11.71
C LEU A 60 -6.29 0.86 11.19
N GLN A 61 -5.14 1.50 11.01
CA GLN A 61 -5.04 2.84 10.45
C GLN A 61 -5.65 2.93 9.04
N LYS A 62 -5.36 1.96 8.17
CA LYS A 62 -5.94 1.92 6.83
C LYS A 62 -7.44 1.68 6.84
N GLN A 63 -7.92 0.82 7.73
CA GLN A 63 -9.37 0.61 7.91
C GLN A 63 -10.07 1.89 8.38
N ARG A 64 -9.43 2.69 9.25
CA ARG A 64 -9.94 4.01 9.67
C ARG A 64 -10.04 4.96 8.49
N LEU A 65 -9.00 5.06 7.66
CA LEU A 65 -9.03 5.91 6.46
C LEU A 65 -10.15 5.50 5.48
N ILE A 66 -10.38 4.21 5.31
CA ILE A 66 -11.49 3.70 4.49
C ILE A 66 -12.84 4.15 5.07
N ALA A 67 -13.02 4.00 6.39
CA ALA A 67 -14.25 4.43 7.06
C ALA A 67 -14.44 5.95 7.04
N GLU A 68 -13.38 6.74 7.26
CA GLU A 68 -13.38 8.20 7.18
C GLU A 68 -13.71 8.71 5.77
N ALA A 69 -13.28 7.97 4.74
CA ALA A 69 -13.65 8.24 3.35
C ALA A 69 -15.11 7.89 3.03
N GLY A 70 -15.86 7.34 3.99
CA GLY A 70 -17.24 6.92 3.80
C GLY A 70 -17.41 5.71 2.86
N LEU A 71 -16.41 4.82 2.83
CA LEU A 71 -16.43 3.60 2.04
C LEU A 71 -16.82 2.40 2.89
N LEU A 72 -17.61 1.50 2.31
CA LEU A 72 -18.02 0.23 2.93
C LEU A 72 -17.12 -0.90 2.44
N ILE A 73 -16.54 -1.69 3.35
CA ILE A 73 -15.83 -2.93 3.02
C ILE A 73 -16.88 -4.03 2.83
N THR A 74 -17.02 -4.57 1.62
CA THR A 74 -17.99 -5.62 1.30
C THR A 74 -17.37 -7.01 1.18
N ALA A 75 -16.06 -7.10 0.92
CA ALA A 75 -15.34 -8.37 0.94
C ALA A 75 -13.85 -8.16 1.24
N VAL A 76 -13.21 -9.19 1.80
CA VAL A 76 -11.77 -9.25 2.03
C VAL A 76 -11.25 -10.62 1.58
N LEU A 77 -10.40 -10.61 0.55
CA LEU A 77 -9.70 -11.80 0.08
C LEU A 77 -8.31 -11.81 0.68
N ARG A 78 -8.10 -12.68 1.67
CA ARG A 78 -6.80 -12.81 2.34
C ARG A 78 -5.79 -13.49 1.43
N ASP A 79 -4.50 -13.17 1.64
CA ASP A 79 -3.39 -13.77 0.90
C ASP A 79 -3.56 -13.67 -0.63
N PHE A 80 -4.17 -12.59 -1.09
CA PHE A 80 -4.47 -12.34 -2.49
C PHE A 80 -3.22 -12.14 -3.34
N HIS A 81 -2.22 -11.47 -2.78
CA HIS A 81 -0.99 -11.14 -3.49
C HIS A 81 0.24 -11.38 -2.61
N GLU A 82 1.29 -11.93 -3.21
CA GLU A 82 2.57 -12.16 -2.56
C GLU A 82 3.68 -11.38 -3.28
N TYR A 83 4.45 -10.61 -2.52
CA TYR A 83 5.55 -9.81 -3.05
C TYR A 83 6.88 -10.49 -2.81
N VAL A 84 7.62 -10.77 -3.87
CA VAL A 84 8.98 -11.31 -3.76
C VAL A 84 9.90 -10.23 -3.21
N GLY A 85 10.61 -10.53 -2.12
CA GLY A 85 11.58 -9.61 -1.50
C GLY A 85 11.00 -8.57 -0.53
N ALA A 86 9.72 -8.64 -0.15
CA ALA A 86 9.09 -7.74 0.82
C ALA A 86 8.99 -8.34 2.24
N GLU A 87 9.99 -9.11 2.67
CA GLU A 87 10.00 -9.86 3.94
C GLU A 87 9.80 -8.98 5.19
N SER A 88 10.22 -7.72 5.15
CA SER A 88 10.14 -6.81 6.30
C SER A 88 8.73 -6.26 6.57
N ILE A 89 7.79 -6.39 5.61
CA ILE A 89 6.43 -5.81 5.70
C ILE A 89 5.36 -6.92 5.78
N GLY A 90 5.78 -8.19 5.72
CA GLY A 90 4.92 -9.32 5.44
C GLY A 90 4.70 -9.41 3.93
N SER A 91 5.19 -10.49 3.33
CA SER A 91 5.19 -10.68 1.87
C SER A 91 3.80 -10.78 1.25
N ARG A 92 2.72 -10.72 2.04
CA ARG A 92 1.36 -10.96 1.59
C ARG A 92 0.44 -9.78 1.85
N SER A 93 -0.40 -9.48 0.88
CA SER A 93 -1.48 -8.51 1.01
C SER A 93 -2.85 -9.17 0.84
N ALA A 94 -3.87 -8.54 1.42
CA ALA A 94 -5.26 -8.88 1.16
C ALA A 94 -5.84 -7.89 0.15
N LEU A 95 -6.79 -8.35 -0.67
CA LEU A 95 -7.61 -7.50 -1.50
C LEU A 95 -8.88 -7.15 -0.74
N TYR A 96 -9.13 -5.86 -0.61
CA TYR A 96 -10.36 -5.30 -0.04
C TYR A 96 -11.25 -4.83 -1.17
N VAL A 97 -12.50 -5.28 -1.18
CA VAL A 97 -13.53 -4.80 -2.09
C VAL A 97 -14.33 -3.74 -1.34
N LEU A 98 -14.33 -2.54 -1.90
CA LEU A 98 -14.99 -1.39 -1.29
C LEU A 98 -16.11 -0.88 -2.19
N GLU A 99 -17.20 -0.45 -1.58
CA GLU A 99 -18.34 0.20 -2.23
C GLU A 99 -18.52 1.62 -1.70
N LYS A 100 -18.94 2.51 -2.58
CA LYS A 100 -19.26 3.88 -2.20
C LYS A 100 -20.59 3.95 -1.47
N THR A 101 -20.70 4.88 -0.54
CA THR A 101 -21.92 5.25 0.15
C THR A 101 -22.28 6.71 -0.17
N PRO A 102 -23.47 7.19 0.19
CA PRO A 102 -23.80 8.62 0.07
C PRO A 102 -22.86 9.55 0.85
N GLN A 103 -22.07 9.01 1.79
CA GLN A 103 -21.10 9.77 2.59
C GLN A 103 -19.68 9.74 1.99
N THR A 104 -19.50 9.05 0.87
CA THR A 104 -18.16 8.90 0.28
C THR A 104 -17.60 10.24 -0.18
N ARG A 105 -16.37 10.55 0.27
CA ARG A 105 -15.62 11.75 -0.08
C ARG A 105 -14.13 11.46 -0.16
N ALA A 106 -13.40 12.19 -0.99
CA ALA A 106 -11.95 12.17 -0.98
C ALA A 106 -11.44 12.72 0.37
N LEU A 107 -10.42 12.09 0.93
CA LEU A 107 -9.80 12.51 2.20
C LEU A 107 -8.88 13.73 2.00
N LEU A 108 -8.28 13.84 0.81
CA LEU A 108 -7.40 14.94 0.45
C LEU A 108 -8.09 15.77 -0.63
N ALA A 109 -8.15 17.09 -0.43
CA ALA A 109 -8.69 18.00 -1.44
C ALA A 109 -7.82 17.98 -2.70
N ALA A 110 -8.45 18.14 -3.86
CA ALA A 110 -7.77 18.11 -5.16
C ALA A 110 -6.69 19.19 -5.32
N ASP A 111 -6.81 20.29 -4.57
CA ASP A 111 -5.96 21.49 -4.67
C ASP A 111 -4.90 21.62 -3.55
N THR A 112 -4.97 20.78 -2.51
CA THR A 112 -3.86 20.69 -1.57
C THR A 112 -2.81 19.84 -2.24
N GLY A 113 -1.78 20.46 -2.78
CA GLY A 113 -0.57 19.73 -3.19
C GLY A 113 -0.25 18.75 -2.07
N ALA A 114 -0.54 17.48 -2.30
CA ALA A 114 -0.41 16.43 -1.31
C ALA A 114 0.94 16.62 -0.66
N GLY A 115 0.93 16.79 0.66
CA GLY A 115 2.04 17.32 1.42
C GLY A 115 3.39 16.78 0.97
N SER A 116 4.41 17.56 1.09
CA SER A 116 5.81 17.24 0.73
C SER A 116 6.37 15.99 1.43
N GLY A 117 5.52 15.20 2.11
CA GLY A 117 5.85 13.97 2.78
C GLY A 117 6.22 12.83 1.83
N PRO A 118 7.04 11.87 2.26
CA PRO A 118 7.40 10.71 1.47
C PRO A 118 6.16 9.81 1.26
N LEU A 119 5.75 9.60 0.00
CA LEU A 119 4.65 8.67 -0.35
C LEU A 119 4.98 7.22 0.01
N TYR A 120 6.25 6.89 0.08
CA TYR A 120 6.73 5.54 0.39
C TYR A 120 7.51 5.54 1.70
N THR A 121 7.33 4.49 2.50
CA THR A 121 8.20 4.26 3.67
C THR A 121 9.65 4.15 3.20
N ARG A 122 10.53 5.05 3.64
CA ARG A 122 11.96 4.94 3.36
C ARG A 122 12.45 3.63 3.97
N ARG A 123 13.10 2.79 3.15
CA ARG A 123 13.94 1.71 3.67
C ARG A 123 15.03 2.37 4.51
N THR A 124 14.96 2.26 5.82
CA THR A 124 16.16 2.44 6.65
C THR A 124 17.09 1.29 6.29
N PRO A 125 18.31 1.56 5.80
CA PRO A 125 19.29 0.49 5.61
C PRO A 125 19.46 -0.18 6.99
N ASN A 126 19.26 -1.49 7.08
CA ASN A 126 19.56 -2.24 8.29
C ASN A 126 21.09 -2.25 8.46
N PRO A 127 21.66 -1.51 9.43
CA PRO A 127 23.12 -1.43 9.57
C PRO A 127 23.76 -2.76 9.98
N GLU A 128 22.97 -3.75 10.37
CA GLU A 128 23.47 -5.06 10.84
C GLU A 128 23.57 -6.11 9.73
N GLY A 129 22.88 -5.93 8.59
CA GLY A 129 22.87 -6.92 7.49
C GLY A 129 24.20 -7.06 6.73
N THR A 130 25.13 -6.11 6.89
CA THR A 130 26.37 -6.09 6.10
C THR A 130 27.52 -6.85 6.78
N LYS A 131 27.40 -7.25 8.05
CA LYS A 131 28.49 -7.92 8.79
C LYS A 131 28.42 -9.46 8.73
N GLN A 132 27.28 -10.05 8.45
CA GLN A 132 27.16 -11.52 8.42
C GLN A 132 27.49 -12.19 7.08
N ALA A 133 27.53 -11.44 5.99
CA ALA A 133 27.83 -12.00 4.67
C ALA A 133 29.36 -12.21 4.42
N ARG A 134 30.24 -11.63 5.24
CA ARG A 134 31.71 -11.74 5.06
C ARG A 134 32.37 -12.87 5.84
N SER A 135 31.69 -13.57 6.73
CA SER A 135 32.27 -14.57 7.62
C SER A 135 32.17 -16.03 7.13
N LYS A 136 31.37 -16.30 6.08
CA LYS A 136 31.16 -17.69 5.61
C LYS A 136 32.01 -18.11 4.41
N PHE A 137 32.99 -17.32 3.99
CA PHE A 137 33.81 -17.64 2.82
C PHE A 137 35.31 -17.76 3.16
N LYS A 138 35.69 -18.22 4.35
CA LYS A 138 37.06 -18.61 4.65
C LYS A 138 37.09 -19.95 5.38
N GLN A 139 37.66 -20.90 4.70
CA GLN A 139 38.24 -22.18 5.14
C GLN A 139 37.57 -23.42 4.54
N ARG A 140 38.02 -23.76 3.34
CA ARG A 140 38.23 -25.17 2.99
C ARG A 140 39.73 -25.49 3.15
N PRO A 141 40.15 -26.38 4.01
CA PRO A 141 41.50 -26.87 4.03
C PRO A 141 41.74 -27.77 2.81
N ARG A 142 42.83 -27.54 2.10
CA ARG A 142 43.37 -28.46 1.11
C ARG A 142 43.87 -29.67 1.86
N GLY A 143 43.20 -30.81 1.73
CA GLY A 143 43.76 -32.11 2.09
C GLY A 143 44.82 -32.49 1.04
N GLY A 144 46.05 -32.60 1.49
CA GLY A 144 47.15 -33.13 0.70
C GLY A 144 47.00 -34.65 0.51
N GLY A 145 47.49 -35.10 -0.64
CA GLY A 145 47.56 -36.51 -0.98
C GLY A 145 48.65 -37.27 -0.25
N ALA A 146 48.52 -38.52 -0.23
CA ALA A 146 49.52 -39.57 -0.33
C ALA A 146 48.82 -40.78 -0.95
#